data_60f41fd012b2bb78fb39d9411f569fd8
#
_entry.id   60f41fd012b2bb78fb39d9411f569fd8
#
_cell.length_a   1.000
_cell.length_b   1.000
_cell.length_c   1.000
_cell.angle_alpha   90.00
_cell.angle_beta   90.00
_cell.angle_gamma   90.00
#
_symmetry.space_group_name_H-M   'P 1'
#
loop_
_entity.id
_entity.type
_entity.pdbx_description
1 polymer ?
#
loop_
_entity_poly.entity_id
_entity_poly.type
_entity_poly.pdbx_seq_one_letter_code
_entity_poly.pdbx_strand_id
1 'polypeptide(L)'
;MAVPVQTNDGVAFATRGDVVYVVYGAAARLHRSRWLFDHTDTVVARCPEGIIVFMIILPNSGPPDAATRRENVVRMRKLGTALRRCVTVPVGDDLHMAVVRTVMRALGVIQGSGRLQRVEKDIVHGVRSVIEAASPRTPTAEELEADLRTMYSALGVDFRTHVASVTTA
;
A
#
# COMPACT_ATOMS: atom_id res chain seq x y z
N MET A 1 -17.50 1.86 -11.46
CA MET A 1 -18.16 1.90 -10.14
C MET A 1 -17.08 2.17 -9.09
N ALA A 2 -17.28 3.16 -8.20
CA ALA A 2 -16.29 3.50 -7.17
C ALA A 2 -16.10 2.34 -6.19
N VAL A 3 -14.85 2.14 -5.73
CA VAL A 3 -14.53 1.14 -4.71
C VAL A 3 -15.04 1.58 -3.35
N PRO A 4 -15.64 0.69 -2.55
CA PRO A 4 -16.01 1.01 -1.18
C PRO A 4 -14.75 1.22 -0.33
N VAL A 5 -14.59 2.43 0.23
CA VAL A 5 -13.45 2.80 1.07
C VAL A 5 -13.85 2.73 2.55
N GLN A 6 -13.03 2.08 3.35
CA GLN A 6 -13.11 2.07 4.80
C GLN A 6 -11.98 2.93 5.37
N THR A 7 -12.25 3.69 6.42
CA THR A 7 -11.24 4.54 7.06
C THR A 7 -11.14 4.24 8.54
N ASN A 8 -9.91 4.34 9.07
CA ASN A 8 -9.62 4.21 10.50
C ASN A 8 -8.50 5.17 10.87
N ASP A 9 -8.83 6.25 11.59
CA ASP A 9 -7.88 7.24 12.13
C ASP A 9 -6.80 7.71 11.13
N GLY A 10 -7.21 8.15 9.93
CA GLY A 10 -6.30 8.66 8.91
C GLY A 10 -5.60 7.56 8.09
N VAL A 11 -6.07 6.32 8.16
CA VAL A 11 -5.70 5.24 7.23
C VAL A 11 -6.93 4.86 6.42
N ALA A 12 -6.80 4.79 5.10
CA ALA A 12 -7.83 4.29 4.21
C ALA A 12 -7.48 2.90 3.69
N PHE A 13 -8.50 2.06 3.58
CA PHE A 13 -8.43 0.69 3.07
C PHE A 13 -9.53 0.48 2.03
N ALA A 14 -9.19 -0.19 0.95
CA ALA A 14 -10.13 -0.63 -0.07
C ALA A 14 -9.65 -1.92 -0.73
N THR A 15 -10.55 -2.61 -1.43
CA THR A 15 -10.20 -3.81 -2.20
C THR A 15 -10.96 -3.84 -3.52
N ARG A 16 -10.25 -4.19 -4.60
CA ARG A 16 -10.87 -4.52 -5.89
C ARG A 16 -10.14 -5.71 -6.51
N GLY A 17 -10.90 -6.72 -6.91
CA GLY A 17 -10.32 -7.95 -7.43
C GLY A 17 -9.37 -8.61 -6.42
N ASP A 18 -8.11 -8.74 -6.79
CA ASP A 18 -7.03 -9.27 -5.98
C ASP A 18 -6.08 -8.19 -5.42
N VAL A 19 -6.43 -6.91 -5.59
CA VAL A 19 -5.65 -5.80 -5.07
C VAL A 19 -6.24 -5.29 -3.75
N VAL A 20 -5.38 -5.22 -2.75
CA VAL A 20 -5.60 -4.58 -1.44
C VAL A 20 -4.92 -3.23 -1.46
N TYR A 21 -5.69 -2.16 -1.34
CA TYR A 21 -5.18 -0.79 -1.28
C TYR A 21 -5.10 -0.33 0.16
N VAL A 22 -4.00 0.34 0.50
CA VAL A 22 -3.81 1.00 1.79
C VAL A 22 -3.21 2.37 1.56
N VAL A 23 -3.85 3.42 2.08
CA VAL A 23 -3.30 4.78 2.08
C VAL A 23 -3.11 5.22 3.52
N TYR A 24 -1.86 5.45 3.91
CA TYR A 24 -1.49 5.98 5.22
C TYR A 24 -1.41 7.50 5.16
N GLY A 25 -2.41 8.19 5.71
CA GLY A 25 -2.39 9.62 5.98
C GLY A 25 -1.97 9.94 7.42
N ALA A 26 -1.77 8.92 8.26
CA ALA A 26 -1.31 9.03 9.63
C ALA A 26 -0.34 7.90 9.97
N ALA A 27 0.39 8.03 11.10
CA ALA A 27 1.35 7.03 11.54
C ALA A 27 0.72 5.65 11.69
N ALA A 28 1.42 4.61 11.21
CA ALA A 28 1.02 3.24 11.45
C ALA A 28 1.10 2.93 12.95
N ARG A 29 -0.02 2.53 13.54
CA ARG A 29 -0.15 2.12 14.95
C ARG A 29 -0.65 0.69 15.03
N LEU A 30 -0.37 0.01 16.13
CA LEU A 30 -0.65 -1.41 16.31
C LEU A 30 -2.13 -1.77 16.01
N HIS A 31 -3.08 -0.99 16.54
CA HIS A 31 -4.51 -1.23 16.32
C HIS A 31 -4.91 -1.06 14.84
N ARG A 32 -4.34 -0.07 14.12
CA ARG A 32 -4.56 0.15 12.69
C ARG A 32 -3.97 -0.98 11.86
N SER A 33 -2.75 -1.41 12.20
CA SER A 33 -2.11 -2.55 11.51
C SER A 33 -2.92 -3.83 11.68
N ARG A 34 -3.41 -4.13 12.88
CA ARG A 34 -4.28 -5.30 13.12
C ARG A 34 -5.55 -5.21 12.30
N TRP A 35 -6.23 -4.07 12.34
CA TRP A 35 -7.43 -3.82 11.54
C TRP A 35 -7.19 -4.04 10.04
N LEU A 36 -6.08 -3.53 9.48
CA LEU A 36 -5.72 -3.74 8.08
C LEU A 36 -5.49 -5.22 7.75
N PHE A 37 -4.74 -5.93 8.58
CA PHE A 37 -4.46 -7.35 8.34
C PHE A 37 -5.69 -8.22 8.47
N ASP A 38 -6.60 -7.93 9.42
CA ASP A 38 -7.84 -8.68 9.56
C ASP A 38 -8.72 -8.54 8.32
N HIS A 39 -8.78 -7.34 7.71
CA HIS A 39 -9.44 -7.14 6.42
C HIS A 39 -8.70 -7.82 5.27
N THR A 40 -7.37 -7.77 5.26
CA THR A 40 -6.55 -8.45 4.24
C THR A 40 -6.74 -9.97 4.28
N ASP A 41 -6.82 -10.58 5.46
CA ASP A 41 -7.07 -12.01 5.62
C ASP A 41 -8.40 -12.42 4.95
N THR A 42 -9.44 -11.56 4.96
CA THR A 42 -10.72 -11.83 4.27
C THR A 42 -10.58 -11.79 2.74
N VAL A 43 -9.66 -10.98 2.20
CA VAL A 43 -9.37 -10.93 0.75
C VAL A 43 -8.58 -12.16 0.33
N VAL A 44 -7.58 -12.53 1.10
CA VAL A 44 -6.76 -13.74 0.84
C VAL A 44 -7.66 -14.98 0.73
N ALA A 45 -8.65 -15.13 1.62
CA ALA A 45 -9.58 -16.27 1.57
C ALA A 45 -10.40 -16.35 0.26
N ARG A 46 -10.57 -15.22 -0.46
CA ARG A 46 -11.33 -15.14 -1.72
C ARG A 46 -10.46 -15.16 -2.98
N CYS A 47 -9.13 -15.03 -2.79
CA CYS A 47 -8.15 -14.94 -3.87
C CYS A 47 -7.11 -16.06 -3.76
N PRO A 48 -7.44 -17.31 -4.13
CA PRO A 48 -6.52 -18.45 -3.99
C PRO A 48 -5.24 -18.30 -4.82
N GLU A 49 -5.28 -17.51 -5.90
CA GLU A 49 -4.11 -17.19 -6.73
C GLU A 49 -3.18 -16.14 -6.09
N GLY A 50 -3.54 -15.67 -4.89
CA GLY A 50 -2.81 -14.66 -4.14
C GLY A 50 -3.27 -13.24 -4.42
N ILE A 51 -2.75 -12.31 -3.61
CA ILE A 51 -3.11 -10.89 -3.62
C ILE A 51 -1.91 -10.00 -3.94
N ILE A 52 -2.22 -8.78 -4.37
CA ILE A 52 -1.27 -7.66 -4.46
C ILE A 52 -1.64 -6.66 -3.38
N VAL A 53 -0.67 -6.25 -2.56
CA VAL A 53 -0.84 -5.13 -1.61
C VAL A 53 -0.25 -3.88 -2.22
N PHE A 54 -1.08 -2.86 -2.44
CA PHE A 54 -0.68 -1.56 -2.96
C PHE A 54 -0.80 -0.51 -1.87
N MET A 55 0.34 -0.06 -1.35
CA MET A 55 0.45 0.81 -0.18
C MET A 55 1.01 2.18 -0.56
N ILE A 56 0.29 3.22 -0.22
CA ILE A 56 0.73 4.62 -0.34
C ILE A 56 1.01 5.16 1.05
N ILE A 57 2.15 5.82 1.23
CA ILE A 57 2.55 6.46 2.49
C ILE A 57 2.64 7.96 2.24
N LEU A 58 1.74 8.73 2.85
CA LEU A 58 1.71 10.19 2.70
C LEU A 58 2.74 10.87 3.61
N PRO A 59 3.18 12.11 3.30
CA PRO A 59 4.27 12.79 4.02
C PRO A 59 4.07 12.91 5.52
N ASN A 60 2.84 13.04 5.99
CA ASN A 60 2.52 13.20 7.41
C ASN A 60 2.39 11.87 8.18
N SER A 61 2.55 10.74 7.52
CA SER A 61 2.55 9.44 8.18
C SER A 61 3.92 9.18 8.82
N GLY A 62 3.99 9.25 10.14
CA GLY A 62 5.21 8.91 10.88
C GLY A 62 5.54 7.41 10.79
N PRO A 63 6.79 7.03 11.14
CA PRO A 63 7.20 5.63 11.13
C PRO A 63 6.42 4.81 12.15
N PRO A 64 6.23 3.50 11.89
CA PRO A 64 5.60 2.59 12.85
C PRO A 64 6.49 2.46 14.10
N ASP A 65 5.87 2.37 15.28
CA ASP A 65 6.56 2.05 16.52
C ASP A 65 7.07 0.58 16.55
N ALA A 66 7.85 0.25 17.58
CA ALA A 66 8.48 -1.08 17.68
C ALA A 66 7.48 -2.23 17.77
N ALA A 67 6.33 -2.02 18.43
CA ALA A 67 5.28 -3.03 18.56
C ALA A 67 4.60 -3.27 17.21
N THR A 68 4.25 -2.19 16.51
CA THR A 68 3.67 -2.21 15.17
C THR A 68 4.61 -2.87 14.16
N ARG A 69 5.91 -2.57 14.20
CA ARG A 69 6.90 -3.22 13.31
C ARG A 69 6.94 -4.73 13.53
N ARG A 70 6.97 -5.18 14.79
CA ARG A 70 6.96 -6.63 15.12
C ARG A 70 5.70 -7.32 14.62
N GLU A 71 4.53 -6.72 14.83
CA GLU A 71 3.26 -7.25 14.34
C GLU A 71 3.26 -7.34 12.81
N ASN A 72 3.68 -6.28 12.10
CA ASN A 72 3.75 -6.26 10.65
C ASN A 72 4.66 -7.37 10.10
N VAL A 73 5.82 -7.62 10.72
CA VAL A 73 6.71 -8.71 10.31
C VAL A 73 6.03 -10.08 10.46
N VAL A 74 5.36 -10.32 11.58
CA VAL A 74 4.65 -11.58 11.82
C VAL A 74 3.52 -11.79 10.81
N ARG A 75 2.69 -10.77 10.60
CA ARG A 75 1.55 -10.82 9.68
C ARG A 75 1.98 -10.94 8.23
N MET A 76 3.01 -10.21 7.80
CA MET A 76 3.55 -10.34 6.43
C MET A 76 4.11 -11.74 6.17
N ARG A 77 4.79 -12.34 7.14
CA ARG A 77 5.24 -13.74 7.03
C ARG A 77 4.07 -14.73 6.94
N LYS A 78 2.98 -14.48 7.67
CA LYS A 78 1.76 -15.29 7.62
C LYS A 78 1.11 -15.24 6.23
N LEU A 79 1.16 -14.10 5.54
CA LEU A 79 0.67 -13.99 4.17
C LEU A 79 1.43 -14.95 3.22
N GLY A 80 2.73 -15.14 3.43
CA GLY A 80 3.53 -16.15 2.74
C GLY A 80 3.31 -16.16 1.23
N THR A 81 2.94 -17.32 0.69
CA THR A 81 2.65 -17.54 -0.74
C THR A 81 1.38 -16.85 -1.24
N ALA A 82 0.48 -16.42 -0.34
CA ALA A 82 -0.70 -15.64 -0.72
C ALA A 82 -0.34 -14.21 -1.17
N LEU A 83 0.86 -13.71 -0.85
CA LEU A 83 1.32 -12.40 -1.31
C LEU A 83 2.08 -12.56 -2.64
N ARG A 84 1.50 -12.10 -3.74
CA ARG A 84 2.18 -12.07 -5.05
C ARG A 84 3.09 -10.87 -5.19
N ARG A 85 2.69 -9.72 -4.69
CA ARG A 85 3.47 -8.48 -4.68
C ARG A 85 3.03 -7.54 -3.58
N CYS A 86 3.99 -6.83 -2.99
CA CYS A 86 3.75 -5.69 -2.12
C CYS A 86 4.41 -4.47 -2.75
N VAL A 87 3.61 -3.53 -3.23
CA VAL A 87 4.07 -2.28 -3.83
C VAL A 87 3.89 -1.17 -2.80
N THR A 88 4.95 -0.48 -2.44
CA THR A 88 4.94 0.64 -1.49
C THR A 88 5.42 1.91 -2.19
N VAL A 89 4.63 2.96 -2.09
CA VAL A 89 4.94 4.29 -2.64
C VAL A 89 4.98 5.31 -1.51
N PRO A 90 6.15 5.63 -0.96
CA PRO A 90 6.31 6.78 -0.07
C PRO A 90 6.27 8.06 -0.91
N VAL A 91 5.22 8.86 -0.73
CA VAL A 91 4.99 10.09 -1.52
C VAL A 91 5.71 11.27 -0.88
N GLY A 92 6.43 12.04 -1.70
CA GLY A 92 7.21 13.21 -1.27
C GLY A 92 8.71 13.01 -1.46
N ASP A 93 9.44 14.13 -1.60
CA ASP A 93 10.88 14.15 -1.90
C ASP A 93 11.71 14.68 -0.73
N ASP A 94 11.10 14.89 0.44
CA ASP A 94 11.81 15.35 1.64
C ASP A 94 12.70 14.24 2.24
N LEU A 95 13.59 14.65 3.14
CA LEU A 95 14.52 13.75 3.83
C LEU A 95 13.78 12.66 4.61
N HIS A 96 12.62 12.97 5.19
CA HIS A 96 11.81 12.02 5.94
C HIS A 96 11.35 10.88 5.02
N MET A 97 10.81 11.19 3.85
CA MET A 97 10.38 10.17 2.88
C MET A 97 11.56 9.37 2.31
N ALA A 98 12.74 9.98 2.15
CA ALA A 98 13.95 9.25 1.78
C ALA A 98 14.33 8.20 2.83
N VAL A 99 14.23 8.53 4.11
CA VAL A 99 14.43 7.59 5.23
C VAL A 99 13.37 6.49 5.20
N VAL A 100 12.10 6.84 5.00
CA VAL A 100 11.00 5.86 4.90
C VAL A 100 11.27 4.86 3.76
N ARG A 101 11.66 5.34 2.57
CA ARG A 101 12.03 4.47 1.43
C ARG A 101 13.15 3.49 1.79
N THR A 102 14.19 3.98 2.46
CA THR A 102 15.33 3.16 2.89
C THR A 102 14.89 2.08 3.88
N VAL A 103 14.12 2.46 4.91
CA VAL A 103 13.61 1.54 5.91
C VAL A 103 12.70 0.48 5.29
N MET A 104 11.80 0.86 4.38
CA MET A 104 10.89 -0.08 3.72
C MET A 104 11.65 -1.09 2.85
N ARG A 105 12.70 -0.67 2.12
CA ARG A 105 13.58 -1.59 1.37
C ARG A 105 14.30 -2.57 2.28
N ALA A 106 14.86 -2.08 3.39
CA ALA A 106 15.54 -2.92 4.37
C ALA A 106 14.60 -3.96 5.02
N LEU A 107 13.37 -3.55 5.35
CA LEU A 107 12.36 -4.46 5.90
C LEU A 107 12.00 -5.58 4.93
N GLY A 108 11.89 -5.30 3.63
CA GLY A 108 11.65 -6.32 2.60
C GLY A 108 12.73 -7.40 2.57
N VAL A 109 13.99 -7.01 2.72
CA VAL A 109 15.12 -7.95 2.79
C VAL A 109 15.04 -8.80 4.06
N ILE A 110 14.83 -8.17 5.23
CA ILE A 110 14.76 -8.85 6.54
C ILE A 110 13.59 -9.85 6.59
N GLN A 111 12.48 -9.54 5.94
CA GLN A 111 11.29 -10.39 5.92
C GLN A 111 11.40 -11.57 4.93
N GLY A 112 12.48 -11.65 4.15
CA GLY A 112 12.62 -12.64 3.08
C GLY A 112 11.68 -12.40 1.89
N SER A 113 10.96 -11.26 1.88
CA SER A 113 10.00 -10.87 0.84
C SER A 113 10.59 -9.92 -0.21
N GLY A 114 11.92 -9.73 -0.21
CA GLY A 114 12.59 -8.75 -1.06
C GLY A 114 12.32 -8.89 -2.57
N ARG A 115 12.01 -10.10 -3.05
CA ARG A 115 11.60 -10.34 -4.43
C ARG A 115 10.16 -9.90 -4.70
N LEU A 116 9.30 -9.93 -3.68
CA LEU A 116 7.88 -9.58 -3.77
C LEU A 116 7.64 -8.11 -3.44
N GLN A 117 8.54 -7.48 -2.67
CA GLN A 117 8.42 -6.09 -2.26
C GLN A 117 9.06 -5.14 -3.29
N ARG A 118 8.29 -4.15 -3.71
CA ARG A 118 8.72 -3.04 -4.54
C ARG A 118 8.49 -1.73 -3.80
N VAL A 119 9.52 -0.89 -3.75
CA VAL A 119 9.42 0.48 -3.20
C VAL A 119 9.61 1.42 -4.35
N GLU A 120 8.52 1.97 -4.82
CA GLU A 120 8.47 2.81 -6.00
C GLU A 120 8.63 4.29 -5.63
N LYS A 121 9.11 5.09 -6.59
CA LYS A 121 9.40 6.51 -6.36
C LYS A 121 8.13 7.37 -6.35
N ASP A 122 7.11 6.98 -7.09
CA ASP A 122 5.85 7.70 -7.27
C ASP A 122 4.68 6.76 -7.60
N ILE A 123 3.47 7.31 -7.63
CA ILE A 123 2.23 6.57 -7.86
C ILE A 123 2.20 5.94 -9.27
N VAL A 124 2.72 6.59 -10.29
CA VAL A 124 2.71 6.06 -11.67
C VAL A 124 3.57 4.80 -11.76
N HIS A 125 4.77 4.82 -11.16
CA HIS A 125 5.62 3.63 -11.07
C HIS A 125 4.98 2.55 -10.20
N GLY A 126 4.29 2.94 -9.12
CA GLY A 126 3.52 2.03 -8.28
C GLY A 126 2.42 1.31 -9.06
N VAL A 127 1.60 2.04 -9.81
CA VAL A 127 0.56 1.45 -10.68
C VAL A 127 1.18 0.48 -11.70
N ARG A 128 2.26 0.88 -12.38
CA ARG A 128 2.98 0.01 -13.31
C ARG A 128 3.44 -1.29 -12.63
N SER A 129 4.01 -1.18 -11.43
CA SER A 129 4.49 -2.32 -10.65
C SER A 129 3.36 -3.28 -10.24
N VAL A 130 2.15 -2.76 -9.98
CA VAL A 130 0.94 -3.58 -9.75
C VAL A 130 0.56 -4.31 -11.04
N ILE A 131 0.51 -3.62 -12.18
CA ILE A 131 0.15 -4.20 -13.49
C ILE A 131 1.15 -5.28 -13.94
N GLU A 132 2.45 -5.13 -13.65
CA GLU A 132 3.46 -6.16 -13.92
C GLU A 132 3.21 -7.48 -13.17
N ALA A 133 2.48 -7.45 -12.05
CA ALA A 133 2.10 -8.61 -11.27
C ALA A 133 0.63 -9.02 -11.49
N ALA A 134 -0.03 -8.49 -12.52
CA ALA A 134 -1.46 -8.65 -12.75
C ALA A 134 -1.89 -10.10 -12.95
N SER A 135 -3.12 -10.39 -12.56
CA SER A 135 -3.90 -11.58 -12.91
C SER A 135 -5.17 -11.13 -13.65
N PRO A 136 -6.00 -12.04 -14.14
CA PRO A 136 -7.29 -11.69 -14.75
C PRO A 136 -8.25 -10.94 -13.80
N ARG A 137 -7.99 -10.95 -12.49
CA ARG A 137 -8.78 -10.25 -11.46
C ARG A 137 -8.22 -8.88 -11.10
N THR A 138 -6.99 -8.57 -11.53
CA THR A 138 -6.34 -7.30 -11.21
C THR A 138 -7.02 -6.17 -11.99
N PRO A 139 -7.38 -5.05 -11.33
CA PRO A 139 -7.94 -3.88 -11.99
C PRO A 139 -7.00 -3.29 -13.05
N THR A 140 -7.56 -2.61 -14.03
CA THR A 140 -6.78 -1.84 -15.01
C THR A 140 -6.06 -0.66 -14.35
N ALA A 141 -5.07 -0.08 -15.04
CA ALA A 141 -4.36 1.10 -14.53
C ALA A 141 -5.31 2.28 -14.24
N GLU A 142 -6.31 2.49 -15.11
CA GLU A 142 -7.32 3.54 -14.95
C GLU A 142 -8.21 3.30 -13.72
N GLU A 143 -8.60 2.05 -13.48
CA GLU A 143 -9.36 1.66 -12.28
C GLU A 143 -8.52 1.83 -11.01
N LEU A 144 -7.24 1.43 -11.04
CA LEU A 144 -6.30 1.63 -9.92
C LEU A 144 -6.19 3.12 -9.55
N GLU A 145 -6.03 4.00 -10.54
CA GLU A 145 -5.96 5.44 -10.30
C GLU A 145 -7.30 6.01 -9.77
N ALA A 146 -8.43 5.57 -10.33
CA ALA A 146 -9.75 6.01 -9.88
C ALA A 146 -10.01 5.61 -8.42
N ASP A 147 -9.60 4.39 -8.04
CA ASP A 147 -9.71 3.89 -6.68
C ASP A 147 -8.82 4.70 -5.71
N LEU A 148 -7.57 4.98 -6.09
CA LEU A 148 -6.69 5.83 -5.30
C LEU A 148 -7.27 7.24 -5.09
N ARG A 149 -7.83 7.87 -6.13
CA ARG A 149 -8.50 9.17 -6.00
C ARG A 149 -9.63 9.13 -4.98
N THR A 150 -10.42 8.06 -4.99
CA THR A 150 -11.51 7.85 -4.03
C THR A 150 -10.97 7.72 -2.60
N MET A 151 -9.88 6.99 -2.41
CA MET A 151 -9.24 6.81 -1.09
C MET A 151 -8.63 8.11 -0.56
N TYR A 152 -7.97 8.89 -1.42
CA TYR A 152 -7.44 10.21 -1.05
C TYR A 152 -8.56 11.17 -0.63
N SER A 153 -9.66 11.19 -1.39
CA SER A 153 -10.84 11.98 -1.03
C SER A 153 -11.42 11.58 0.32
N ALA A 154 -11.47 10.27 0.63
CA ALA A 154 -11.94 9.77 1.93
C ALA A 154 -11.05 10.19 3.10
N LEU A 155 -9.78 10.52 2.84
CA LEU A 155 -8.84 11.08 3.83
C LEU A 155 -8.81 12.62 3.84
N GLY A 156 -9.59 13.29 2.99
CA GLY A 156 -9.56 14.75 2.84
C GLY A 156 -8.27 15.28 2.20
N VAL A 157 -7.56 14.46 1.42
CA VAL A 157 -6.29 14.80 0.76
C VAL A 157 -6.50 14.95 -0.74
N ASP A 158 -5.93 16.01 -1.33
CA ASP A 158 -5.98 16.19 -2.78
C ASP A 158 -4.99 15.25 -3.49
N PHE A 159 -5.50 14.35 -4.29
CA PHE A 159 -4.71 13.41 -5.08
C PHE A 159 -3.77 14.11 -6.08
N ARG A 160 -4.17 15.26 -6.62
CA ARG A 160 -3.41 16.01 -7.63
C ARG A 160 -2.09 16.54 -7.09
N THR A 161 -2.01 16.85 -5.80
CA THR A 161 -0.77 17.34 -5.18
C THR A 161 0.36 16.31 -5.22
N HIS A 162 0.03 15.02 -5.38
CA HIS A 162 0.98 13.92 -5.34
C HIS A 162 1.23 13.25 -6.71
N VAL A 163 0.39 13.52 -7.71
CA VAL A 163 0.52 12.98 -9.07
C VAL A 163 1.10 14.02 -10.05
N ALA A 164 0.84 15.30 -9.82
CA ALA A 164 1.33 16.38 -10.71
C ALA A 164 2.87 16.50 -10.76
N SER A 165 3.59 15.97 -9.78
CA SER A 165 5.06 15.95 -9.76
C SER A 165 5.70 15.04 -10.83
N VAL A 166 4.91 14.23 -11.52
CA VAL A 166 5.41 13.23 -12.49
C VAL A 166 5.37 13.73 -13.92
N THR A 167 4.57 14.77 -14.21
CA THR A 167 4.36 15.25 -15.59
C THR A 167 5.41 16.27 -16.05
N THR A 168 6.35 16.67 -15.21
CA THR A 168 7.35 17.73 -15.49
C THR A 168 8.81 17.22 -15.49
N ALA A 169 9.06 15.95 -15.70
CA ALA A 169 10.41 15.40 -15.85
C ALA A 169 10.62 14.72 -17.21
#